data_76544907c5308c94fa6dc7863525ebb1
#
_entry.id   76544907c5308c94fa6dc7863525ebb1
#
_cell.length_a   1.000
_cell.length_b   1.000
_cell.length_c   1.000
_cell.angle_alpha   90.00
_cell.angle_beta   90.00
_cell.angle_gamma   90.00
#
_symmetry.space_group_name_H-M   'P 1'
#
loop_
_entity.id
_entity.type
_entity.pdbx_description
1 polymer ?
#
loop_
_entity_poly.entity_id
_entity_poly.type
_entity_poly.pdbx_seq_one_letter_code
_entity_poly.pdbx_strand_id
1 'polypeptide(L)'
;MKRMIMAMVAMVMMATTVSAQKIDGVYLVARALTDKMAEELGLSGVQREKTYQANLYYLNGINSYRDLGSRIWKQRNSKLKDILTSAQWKHYKNVSGLYRPVSWRGNSYVHNFSDNRQPMEPSYGGNRGNMAVTLPAPSRGQRPVEVGKPQQDSNPDKSIL
;
A
#
# COMPACT_ATOMS: atom_id res chain seq x y z
N MET A 1 45.00 -37.10 -19.58
CA MET A 1 44.20 -36.88 -18.36
C MET A 1 44.08 -35.42 -17.89
N LYS A 2 44.75 -34.46 -18.50
CA LYS A 2 44.68 -33.02 -18.11
C LYS A 2 43.53 -32.22 -18.81
N ARG A 3 42.87 -32.80 -19.77
CA ARG A 3 41.79 -32.11 -20.55
C ARG A 3 40.38 -32.35 -20.03
N MET A 4 40.18 -33.31 -19.10
CA MET A 4 38.87 -33.59 -18.52
C MET A 4 38.53 -32.77 -17.27
N ILE A 5 39.54 -32.18 -16.63
CA ILE A 5 39.33 -31.39 -15.39
C ILE A 5 38.81 -29.98 -15.70
N MET A 6 39.10 -29.44 -16.89
CA MET A 6 38.65 -28.10 -17.29
C MET A 6 37.16 -28.01 -17.64
N ALA A 7 36.51 -29.13 -17.97
CA ALA A 7 35.10 -29.14 -18.30
C ALA A 7 34.17 -29.14 -17.06
N MET A 8 34.66 -29.54 -15.88
CA MET A 8 33.87 -29.57 -14.65
C MET A 8 33.85 -28.25 -13.88
N VAL A 9 34.78 -27.34 -14.15
CA VAL A 9 34.84 -26.03 -13.45
C VAL A 9 33.90 -25.00 -14.09
N ALA A 10 33.49 -25.18 -15.34
CA ALA A 10 32.55 -24.28 -16.03
C ALA A 10 31.07 -24.47 -15.65
N MET A 11 30.73 -25.53 -14.90
CA MET A 11 29.31 -25.88 -14.62
C MET A 11 28.81 -25.43 -13.24
N VAL A 12 29.65 -24.75 -12.45
CA VAL A 12 29.31 -24.34 -11.07
C VAL A 12 28.97 -22.84 -10.97
N MET A 13 29.05 -22.07 -12.03
CA MET A 13 28.81 -20.61 -12.00
C MET A 13 27.45 -20.20 -12.58
N MET A 14 26.45 -21.07 -12.58
CA MET A 14 25.07 -20.59 -12.67
C MET A 14 24.50 -20.50 -11.24
N ALA A 15 25.13 -19.68 -10.40
CA ALA A 15 24.46 -19.10 -9.26
C ALA A 15 23.31 -18.28 -9.84
N THR A 16 22.13 -18.90 -9.90
CA THR A 16 20.89 -18.16 -10.10
C THR A 16 20.82 -17.10 -9.03
N THR A 17 21.09 -15.87 -9.40
CA THR A 17 20.72 -14.72 -8.58
C THR A 17 19.22 -14.79 -8.42
N VAL A 18 18.76 -15.41 -7.35
CA VAL A 18 17.39 -15.29 -6.90
C VAL A 18 17.25 -13.83 -6.48
N SER A 19 16.88 -12.99 -7.43
CA SER A 19 16.47 -11.63 -7.12
C SER A 19 15.35 -11.74 -6.11
N ALA A 20 15.59 -11.23 -4.90
CA ALA A 20 14.57 -11.14 -3.88
C ALA A 20 13.44 -10.26 -4.45
N GLN A 21 12.34 -10.89 -4.86
CA GLN A 21 11.18 -10.20 -5.40
C GLN A 21 10.37 -9.68 -4.22
N LYS A 22 10.69 -8.46 -3.79
CA LYS A 22 9.91 -7.76 -2.77
C LYS A 22 8.66 -7.15 -3.38
N ILE A 23 7.63 -7.01 -2.55
CA ILE A 23 6.43 -6.25 -2.91
C ILE A 23 6.78 -4.77 -2.86
N ASP A 24 6.55 -4.07 -3.97
CA ASP A 24 6.72 -2.62 -4.03
C ASP A 24 5.65 -1.91 -3.22
N GLY A 25 6.03 -0.79 -2.57
CA GLY A 25 5.08 0.03 -1.82
C GLY A 25 4.42 -0.67 -0.63
N VAL A 26 5.11 -1.58 0.06
CA VAL A 26 4.60 -2.41 1.16
C VAL A 26 3.73 -1.63 2.16
N TYR A 27 4.11 -0.40 2.51
CA TYR A 27 3.33 0.44 3.43
C TYR A 27 1.95 0.80 2.89
N LEU A 28 1.88 1.15 1.60
CA LEU A 28 0.63 1.50 0.92
C LEU A 28 -0.26 0.25 0.78
N VAL A 29 0.33 -0.88 0.41
CA VAL A 29 -0.37 -2.16 0.29
C VAL A 29 -0.91 -2.60 1.65
N ALA A 30 -0.12 -2.49 2.72
CA ALA A 30 -0.56 -2.83 4.09
C ALA A 30 -1.71 -1.94 4.55
N ARG A 31 -1.66 -0.64 4.22
CA ARG A 31 -2.72 0.31 4.54
C ARG A 31 -4.00 -0.02 3.79
N ALA A 32 -3.93 -0.20 2.47
CA ALA A 32 -5.09 -0.53 1.64
C ALA A 32 -5.74 -1.86 2.08
N LEU A 33 -4.94 -2.89 2.37
CA LEU A 33 -5.44 -4.15 2.93
C LEU A 33 -6.14 -3.95 4.27
N THR A 34 -5.58 -3.11 5.14
CA THR A 34 -6.15 -2.85 6.46
C THR A 34 -7.44 -2.05 6.36
N ASP A 35 -7.50 -1.08 5.45
CA ASP A 35 -8.71 -0.29 5.20
C ASP A 35 -9.84 -1.19 4.67
N LYS A 36 -9.53 -2.09 3.74
CA LYS A 36 -10.50 -3.09 3.27
C LYS A 36 -10.95 -4.03 4.38
N MET A 37 -10.03 -4.48 5.25
CA MET A 37 -10.40 -5.28 6.42
C MET A 37 -11.27 -4.51 7.41
N ALA A 38 -10.99 -3.21 7.61
CA ALA A 38 -11.77 -2.37 8.51
C ALA A 38 -13.22 -2.19 7.99
N GLU A 39 -13.37 -2.00 6.70
CA GLU A 39 -14.66 -1.91 6.02
C GLU A 39 -15.47 -3.22 6.14
N GLU A 40 -14.86 -4.34 5.74
CA GLU A 40 -15.51 -5.65 5.68
C GLU A 40 -15.83 -6.25 7.05
N LEU A 41 -14.96 -6.01 8.04
CA LEU A 41 -15.07 -6.64 9.36
C LEU A 41 -15.59 -5.70 10.44
N GLY A 42 -15.77 -4.41 10.15
CA GLY A 42 -16.18 -3.41 11.15
C GLY A 42 -15.16 -3.25 12.27
N LEU A 43 -13.87 -3.06 11.92
CA LEU A 43 -12.81 -2.95 12.92
C LEU A 43 -12.91 -1.65 13.73
N SER A 44 -12.74 -1.73 15.06
CA SER A 44 -12.52 -0.55 15.89
C SER A 44 -11.17 0.11 15.57
N GLY A 45 -10.98 1.37 15.98
CA GLY A 45 -9.72 2.09 15.77
C GLY A 45 -8.49 1.35 16.31
N VAL A 46 -8.61 0.76 17.50
CA VAL A 46 -7.54 -0.05 18.12
C VAL A 46 -7.28 -1.33 17.34
N GLN A 47 -8.33 -2.01 16.88
CA GLN A 47 -8.18 -3.21 16.06
C GLN A 47 -7.54 -2.87 14.71
N ARG A 48 -7.93 -1.75 14.08
CA ARG A 48 -7.38 -1.30 12.80
C ARG A 48 -5.88 -1.08 12.89
N GLU A 49 -5.39 -0.40 13.94
CA GLU A 49 -3.95 -0.17 14.12
C GLU A 49 -3.19 -1.50 14.31
N LYS A 50 -3.66 -2.38 15.19
CA LYS A 50 -3.03 -3.69 15.39
C LYS A 50 -3.06 -4.55 14.12
N THR A 51 -4.14 -4.49 13.36
CA THR A 51 -4.30 -5.19 12.08
C THR A 51 -3.31 -4.65 11.04
N TYR A 52 -3.12 -3.32 10.99
CA TYR A 52 -2.11 -2.70 10.13
C TYR A 52 -0.72 -3.23 10.43
N GLN A 53 -0.32 -3.28 11.69
CA GLN A 53 0.99 -3.81 12.08
C GLN A 53 1.15 -5.29 11.71
N ALA A 54 0.11 -6.11 11.87
CA ALA A 54 0.13 -7.52 11.47
C ALA A 54 0.25 -7.68 9.94
N ASN A 55 -0.45 -6.86 9.17
CA ASN A 55 -0.39 -6.86 7.71
C ASN A 55 0.98 -6.37 7.20
N LEU A 56 1.49 -5.28 7.77
CA LEU A 56 2.80 -4.73 7.43
C LEU A 56 3.92 -5.73 7.68
N TYR A 57 3.91 -6.38 8.85
CA TYR A 57 4.87 -7.42 9.19
C TYR A 57 4.86 -8.57 8.15
N TYR A 58 3.68 -9.04 7.78
CA TYR A 58 3.53 -10.09 6.78
C TYR A 58 4.06 -9.67 5.41
N LEU A 59 3.59 -8.53 4.90
CA LEU A 59 3.94 -8.06 3.56
C LEU A 59 5.43 -7.73 3.44
N ASN A 60 6.02 -7.14 4.47
CA ASN A 60 7.46 -6.84 4.51
C ASN A 60 8.33 -8.09 4.61
N GLY A 61 7.79 -9.17 5.16
CA GLY A 61 8.49 -10.46 5.28
C GLY A 61 8.43 -11.32 4.00
N ILE A 62 7.67 -10.91 2.97
CA ILE A 62 7.63 -11.60 1.68
C ILE A 62 8.87 -11.21 0.87
N ASN A 63 9.77 -12.17 0.66
CA ASN A 63 10.97 -12.01 -0.16
C ASN A 63 10.89 -12.82 -1.46
N SER A 64 9.95 -13.77 -1.53
CA SER A 64 9.71 -14.61 -2.70
C SER A 64 8.25 -15.10 -2.72
N TYR A 65 7.79 -15.59 -3.86
CA TYR A 65 6.46 -16.19 -3.99
C TYR A 65 6.24 -17.39 -3.07
N ARG A 66 7.32 -18.06 -2.62
CA ARG A 66 7.26 -19.19 -1.68
C ARG A 66 6.85 -18.77 -0.28
N ASP A 67 7.02 -17.50 0.06
CA ASP A 67 6.70 -16.97 1.39
C ASP A 67 5.20 -16.70 1.58
N LEU A 68 4.41 -16.64 0.50
CA LEU A 68 2.99 -16.29 0.53
C LEU A 68 2.13 -17.18 1.46
N GLY A 69 2.46 -18.45 1.58
CA GLY A 69 1.78 -19.40 2.46
C GLY A 69 2.66 -19.94 3.59
N SER A 70 3.81 -19.32 3.82
CA SER A 70 4.83 -19.78 4.74
C SER A 70 4.53 -19.46 6.21
N ARG A 71 5.58 -19.56 7.05
CA ARG A 71 5.52 -19.21 8.47
C ARG A 71 5.02 -17.78 8.72
N ILE A 72 5.42 -16.80 7.91
CA ILE A 72 5.00 -15.41 8.11
C ILE A 72 3.49 -15.21 7.91
N TRP A 73 2.88 -15.91 6.94
CA TRP A 73 1.44 -15.94 6.78
C TRP A 73 0.73 -16.54 8.00
N LYS A 74 1.25 -17.66 8.52
CA LYS A 74 0.70 -18.29 9.74
C LYS A 74 0.80 -17.35 10.94
N GLN A 75 1.92 -16.64 11.11
CA GLN A 75 2.13 -15.65 12.17
C GLN A 75 1.16 -14.48 12.05
N ARG A 76 0.94 -13.95 10.84
CA ARG A 76 -0.09 -12.92 10.60
C ARG A 76 -1.46 -13.42 11.06
N ASN A 77 -1.86 -14.60 10.63
CA ASN A 77 -3.16 -15.15 10.99
C ASN A 77 -3.31 -15.42 12.50
N SER A 78 -2.25 -15.84 13.18
CA SER A 78 -2.27 -15.96 14.64
C SER A 78 -2.51 -14.62 15.31
N LYS A 79 -1.76 -13.56 14.91
CA LYS A 79 -1.96 -12.20 15.43
C LYS A 79 -3.38 -11.69 15.15
N LEU A 80 -3.91 -11.91 13.94
CA LEU A 80 -5.26 -11.48 13.59
C LEU A 80 -6.33 -12.23 14.41
N LYS A 81 -6.12 -13.50 14.73
CA LYS A 81 -7.02 -14.25 15.61
C LYS A 81 -7.10 -13.66 17.01
N ASP A 82 -5.98 -13.12 17.52
CA ASP A 82 -5.93 -12.49 18.84
C ASP A 82 -6.52 -11.06 18.84
N ILE A 83 -6.53 -10.39 17.69
CA ILE A 83 -7.06 -9.02 17.52
C ILE A 83 -8.57 -9.03 17.28
N LEU A 84 -9.06 -9.98 16.49
CA LEU A 84 -10.43 -10.03 16.01
C LEU A 84 -11.36 -10.73 17.01
N THR A 85 -12.61 -10.30 17.08
CA THR A 85 -13.65 -11.07 17.76
C THR A 85 -13.92 -12.39 17.04
N SER A 86 -14.58 -13.34 17.72
CA SER A 86 -14.91 -14.64 17.11
C SER A 86 -15.76 -14.49 15.85
N ALA A 87 -16.70 -13.53 15.81
CA ALA A 87 -17.53 -13.24 14.65
C ALA A 87 -16.69 -12.65 13.50
N GLN A 88 -15.85 -11.65 13.79
CA GLN A 88 -14.94 -11.05 12.81
C GLN A 88 -13.94 -12.08 12.25
N TRP A 89 -13.40 -12.94 13.11
CA TRP A 89 -12.50 -14.01 12.70
C TRP A 89 -13.17 -15.02 11.76
N LYS A 90 -14.41 -15.40 12.04
CA LYS A 90 -15.20 -16.28 11.16
C LYS A 90 -15.42 -15.63 9.80
N HIS A 91 -15.83 -14.36 9.78
CA HIS A 91 -16.03 -13.59 8.55
C HIS A 91 -14.73 -13.45 7.75
N TYR A 92 -13.64 -13.04 8.40
CA TYR A 92 -12.30 -12.91 7.81
C TYR A 92 -11.85 -14.17 7.05
N LYS A 93 -12.04 -15.35 7.62
CA LYS A 93 -11.67 -16.62 6.97
C LYS A 93 -12.50 -16.92 5.72
N ASN A 94 -13.71 -16.42 5.65
CA ASN A 94 -14.62 -16.65 4.53
C ASN A 94 -14.38 -15.66 3.37
N VAL A 95 -13.70 -14.53 3.61
CA VAL A 95 -13.32 -13.57 2.57
C VAL A 95 -11.94 -13.94 2.05
N SER A 96 -11.92 -14.66 0.91
CA SER A 96 -10.67 -15.21 0.35
C SER A 96 -9.59 -14.15 0.10
N GLY A 97 -9.98 -12.96 -0.37
CA GLY A 97 -9.08 -11.84 -0.63
C GLY A 97 -8.43 -11.25 0.63
N LEU A 98 -9.08 -11.34 1.80
CA LEU A 98 -8.51 -10.93 3.07
C LEU A 98 -7.64 -12.04 3.69
N TYR A 99 -8.10 -13.28 3.60
CA TYR A 99 -7.40 -14.43 4.17
C TYR A 99 -6.10 -14.73 3.42
N ARG A 100 -6.12 -14.61 2.08
CA ARG A 100 -4.94 -14.72 1.21
C ARG A 100 -4.80 -13.45 0.38
N PRO A 101 -4.27 -12.37 0.98
CA PRO A 101 -4.32 -11.04 0.36
C PRO A 101 -3.41 -10.89 -0.85
N VAL A 102 -2.40 -11.74 -0.98
CA VAL A 102 -1.44 -11.70 -2.07
C VAL A 102 -1.33 -13.08 -2.72
N SER A 103 -1.25 -13.10 -4.04
CA SER A 103 -0.96 -14.28 -4.85
C SER A 103 0.16 -13.97 -5.85
N TRP A 104 0.71 -15.02 -6.48
CA TRP A 104 1.72 -14.89 -7.53
C TRP A 104 1.12 -15.36 -8.85
N ARG A 105 1.07 -14.49 -9.84
CA ARG A 105 0.54 -14.79 -11.17
C ARG A 105 1.34 -14.04 -12.23
N GLY A 106 1.63 -14.70 -13.38
CA GLY A 106 2.30 -14.04 -14.50
C GLY A 106 3.63 -13.37 -14.15
N ASN A 107 4.40 -13.93 -13.22
CA ASN A 107 5.68 -13.41 -12.74
C ASN A 107 5.58 -12.10 -11.91
N SER A 108 4.42 -11.83 -11.33
CA SER A 108 4.17 -10.65 -10.47
C SER A 108 3.30 -10.97 -9.26
N TYR A 109 3.35 -10.11 -8.24
CA TYR A 109 2.42 -10.16 -7.12
C TYR A 109 1.08 -9.53 -7.51
N VAL A 110 0.00 -10.21 -7.15
CA VAL A 110 -1.38 -9.75 -7.34
C VAL A 110 -2.05 -9.58 -5.99
N HIS A 111 -2.66 -8.42 -5.76
CA HIS A 111 -3.40 -8.11 -4.55
C HIS A 111 -4.85 -8.58 -4.69
N ASN A 112 -5.23 -9.63 -3.94
CA ASN A 112 -6.54 -10.27 -4.05
C ASN A 112 -7.67 -9.51 -3.35
N PHE A 113 -7.35 -8.47 -2.59
CA PHE A 113 -8.29 -7.64 -1.83
C PHE A 113 -8.68 -6.33 -2.55
N SER A 114 -8.00 -6.01 -3.65
CA SER A 114 -8.38 -4.87 -4.48
C SER A 114 -9.64 -5.21 -5.24
N ASP A 115 -10.69 -4.42 -5.08
CA ASP A 115 -11.82 -4.46 -6.01
C ASP A 115 -11.31 -4.16 -7.41
N ASN A 116 -11.74 -4.94 -8.40
CA ASN A 116 -11.33 -4.93 -9.81
C ASN A 116 -11.57 -3.59 -10.54
N ARG A 117 -11.58 -2.45 -9.87
CA ARG A 117 -11.84 -1.16 -10.50
C ARG A 117 -10.60 -0.38 -10.92
N GLN A 118 -9.41 -0.80 -10.46
CA GLN A 118 -8.14 -0.37 -11.08
C GLN A 118 -7.08 -1.43 -10.80
N PRO A 119 -6.44 -1.99 -11.83
CA PRO A 119 -5.15 -2.63 -11.64
C PRO A 119 -4.23 -1.56 -11.08
N MET A 120 -3.66 -1.77 -9.88
CA MET A 120 -2.42 -1.09 -9.57
C MET A 120 -1.44 -1.57 -10.64
N GLU A 121 -1.18 -0.72 -11.62
CA GLU A 121 -0.10 -0.93 -12.57
C GLU A 121 1.14 -1.26 -11.76
N PRO A 122 1.82 -2.39 -12.02
CA PRO A 122 3.13 -2.60 -11.45
C PRO A 122 3.99 -1.47 -11.99
N SER A 123 4.38 -0.53 -11.13
CA SER A 123 5.37 0.47 -11.45
C SER A 123 6.69 -0.26 -11.68
N TYR A 124 6.87 -0.73 -12.90
CA TYR A 124 8.12 -1.24 -13.38
C TYR A 124 9.06 -0.05 -13.49
N GLY A 125 9.93 0.11 -12.50
CA GLY A 125 10.98 1.11 -12.51
C GLY A 125 11.87 0.91 -13.71
N GLY A 126 11.76 1.81 -14.66
CA GLY A 126 12.61 1.81 -15.84
C GLY A 126 12.17 2.85 -16.86
N ASN A 127 12.21 4.12 -16.55
CA ASN A 127 12.87 5.10 -17.42
C ASN A 127 12.90 6.50 -16.76
N ARG A 128 14.08 7.05 -16.62
CA ARG A 128 14.28 8.49 -16.41
C ARG A 128 13.79 9.20 -17.67
N GLY A 129 12.67 9.88 -17.60
CA GLY A 129 12.17 10.70 -18.68
C GLY A 129 10.91 11.44 -18.26
N ASN A 130 11.06 12.73 -17.89
CA ASN A 130 10.06 13.79 -17.87
C ASN A 130 8.66 13.39 -17.36
N MET A 131 8.47 13.40 -16.05
CA MET A 131 7.16 13.75 -15.50
C MET A 131 6.98 15.27 -15.64
N ALA A 132 6.42 15.71 -16.75
CA ALA A 132 5.71 16.96 -16.80
C ALA A 132 4.49 16.77 -15.88
N VAL A 133 4.57 17.36 -14.69
CA VAL A 133 3.40 17.52 -13.81
C VAL A 133 2.44 18.44 -14.56
N THR A 134 1.48 17.86 -15.25
CA THR A 134 0.36 18.61 -15.80
C THR A 134 -0.54 18.97 -14.62
N LEU A 135 -0.31 20.14 -14.06
CA LEU A 135 -1.25 20.75 -13.14
C LEU A 135 -2.59 20.93 -13.88
N PRO A 136 -3.73 20.57 -13.29
CA PRO A 136 -5.02 20.84 -13.88
C PRO A 136 -5.14 22.37 -14.06
N ALA A 137 -5.51 22.79 -15.27
CA ALA A 137 -5.74 24.19 -15.59
C ALA A 137 -6.79 24.77 -14.62
N PRO A 138 -6.58 25.99 -14.11
CA PRO A 138 -7.56 26.64 -13.26
C PRO A 138 -8.85 26.86 -14.05
N SER A 139 -9.95 26.38 -13.52
CA SER A 139 -11.28 26.57 -14.08
C SER A 139 -11.58 28.08 -14.18
N ARG A 140 -11.79 28.52 -15.42
CA ARG A 140 -12.13 29.88 -15.81
C ARG A 140 -13.52 30.18 -15.25
N GLY A 141 -13.61 31.00 -14.19
CA GLY A 141 -14.92 31.47 -13.77
C GLY A 141 -15.13 31.78 -12.30
N GLN A 142 -14.20 32.46 -11.64
CA GLN A 142 -14.57 33.24 -10.47
C GLN A 142 -13.94 34.63 -10.58
N ARG A 143 -14.81 35.67 -10.77
CA ARG A 143 -14.42 37.07 -10.70
C ARG A 143 -13.87 37.38 -9.32
N PRO A 144 -12.84 38.23 -9.20
CA PRO A 144 -12.37 38.70 -7.91
C PRO A 144 -13.49 39.47 -7.22
N VAL A 145 -13.82 39.09 -6.01
CA VAL A 145 -14.64 39.91 -5.12
C VAL A 145 -13.77 41.07 -4.69
N GLU A 146 -14.18 42.27 -5.11
CA GLU A 146 -13.57 43.55 -4.74
C GLU A 146 -13.73 43.71 -3.23
N VAL A 147 -12.63 43.64 -2.49
CA VAL A 147 -12.59 43.96 -1.08
C VAL A 147 -12.73 45.46 -0.93
N GLY A 148 -13.90 45.91 -0.50
CA GLY A 148 -14.19 47.28 -0.19
C GLY A 148 -13.21 47.85 0.85
N LYS A 149 -12.67 49.03 0.55
CA LYS A 149 -11.84 49.82 1.45
C LYS A 149 -12.58 50.14 2.75
N PRO A 150 -11.90 50.14 3.91
CA PRO A 150 -12.48 50.62 5.15
C PRO A 150 -12.79 52.12 5.02
N GLN A 151 -14.02 52.48 5.24
CA GLN A 151 -14.48 53.87 5.30
C GLN A 151 -14.00 54.46 6.63
N GLN A 152 -13.22 55.49 6.52
CA GLN A 152 -12.68 56.29 7.60
C GLN A 152 -13.79 57.24 8.06
N ASP A 153 -14.48 56.89 9.13
CA ASP A 153 -15.41 57.81 9.78
C ASP A 153 -14.63 58.80 10.66
N SER A 154 -14.45 59.95 10.09
CA SER A 154 -14.08 61.16 10.82
C SER A 154 -15.34 61.71 11.51
N ASN A 155 -15.41 61.58 12.82
CA ASN A 155 -16.37 62.31 13.63
C ASN A 155 -15.67 63.47 14.35
N PRO A 156 -15.99 64.72 14.03
CA PRO A 156 -15.58 65.85 14.87
C PRO A 156 -16.67 66.14 15.89
N ASP A 157 -16.27 66.15 17.15
CA ASP A 157 -16.58 67.12 18.19
C ASP A 157 -18.00 67.70 18.24
N LYS A 158 -18.58 67.59 19.42
CA LYS A 158 -19.26 68.66 20.14
C LYS A 158 -19.55 68.23 21.58
N SER A 159 -18.69 68.74 22.47
CA SER A 159 -18.97 69.59 23.64
C SER A 159 -20.45 69.95 23.91
N ILE A 160 -20.76 69.89 25.15
CA ILE A 160 -21.45 70.90 25.97
C ILE A 160 -22.33 70.22 27.04
N LEU A 161 -21.98 70.62 28.27
CA LEU A 161 -22.66 70.67 29.57
C LEU A 161 -22.65 69.42 30.41
#